data_e59a7f4d9769ae250f69908bf3ef20fb
#
_entry.id   e59a7f4d9769ae250f69908bf3ef20fb
#
_cell.length_a   1.000
_cell.length_b   1.000
_cell.length_c   1.000
_cell.angle_alpha   90.00
_cell.angle_beta   90.00
_cell.angle_gamma   90.00
#
_symmetry.space_group_name_H-M   'P 1'
#
loop_
_entity.id
_entity.type
_entity.pdbx_description
1 polymer ?
#
loop_
_entity_poly.entity_id
_entity_poly.type
_entity_poly.pdbx_seq_one_letter_code
_entity_poly.pdbx_strand_id
1 'polypeptide(L)'
;MNIFTIFLITLVNLSSIQKECNCDEKPELKTIISCKPTVFQNGAMLQRQFDCNSSKLIFQNGKIKRTIFQLDKDLLELTNRLGYTSWMEFKNSFLIENRLISGCCDPSEYILFNKSNGEIISKLGTSLYQTEKQNDKPFILTLKTSNILLLTNLITNKSSVVYLPKGLLDKSLETSKYLFIEYLFEEGRLIKNDFYIKYNHRENIKDNWKATVLKFKLSAYGI
;
A
#
# COMPACT_ATOMS: atom_id res chain seq x y z
N MET A 1 -11.46 -35.14 29.11
CA MET A 1 -11.82 -34.27 27.96
C MET A 1 -10.95 -34.68 26.80
N ASN A 2 -11.56 -35.36 25.84
CA ASN A 2 -10.85 -36.16 24.83
C ASN A 2 -10.12 -35.28 23.81
N ILE A 3 -8.80 -35.44 23.70
CA ILE A 3 -7.90 -34.80 22.69
C ILE A 3 -8.40 -35.01 21.24
N PHE A 4 -9.20 -36.05 20.99
CA PHE A 4 -9.79 -36.36 19.68
C PHE A 4 -10.86 -35.34 19.21
N THR A 5 -11.53 -34.63 20.13
CA THR A 5 -12.59 -33.68 19.77
C THR A 5 -12.03 -32.35 19.26
N ILE A 6 -10.82 -31.98 19.69
CA ILE A 6 -10.15 -30.73 19.26
C ILE A 6 -9.62 -30.86 17.83
N PHE A 7 -9.20 -32.06 17.41
CA PHE A 7 -8.69 -32.28 16.05
C PHE A 7 -9.79 -32.25 14.98
N LEU A 8 -11.02 -32.60 15.35
CA LEU A 8 -12.16 -32.62 14.41
C LEU A 8 -12.66 -31.19 14.09
N ILE A 9 -12.55 -30.26 15.03
CA ILE A 9 -13.00 -28.85 14.84
C ILE A 9 -12.08 -28.08 13.92
N THR A 10 -10.78 -28.38 13.91
CA THR A 10 -9.82 -27.75 12.99
C THR A 10 -9.97 -28.21 11.53
N LEU A 11 -10.40 -29.44 11.30
CA LEU A 11 -10.61 -29.99 9.94
C LEU A 11 -11.84 -29.40 9.24
N VAL A 12 -12.89 -29.04 9.98
CA VAL A 12 -14.12 -28.47 9.39
C VAL A 12 -13.91 -27.04 8.86
N ASN A 13 -12.98 -26.27 9.47
CA ASN A 13 -12.68 -24.93 8.98
C ASN A 13 -11.80 -24.90 7.71
N LEU A 14 -11.00 -25.94 7.47
CA LEU A 14 -10.17 -26.05 6.26
C LEU A 14 -11.01 -26.34 4.99
N SER A 15 -12.13 -27.05 5.12
CA SER A 15 -12.97 -27.39 3.98
C SER A 15 -13.81 -26.23 3.43
N SER A 16 -14.14 -25.22 4.25
CA SER A 16 -14.84 -24.01 3.78
C SER A 16 -13.93 -23.05 3.00
N ILE A 17 -12.64 -23.03 3.31
CA ILE A 17 -11.64 -22.19 2.62
C ILE A 17 -11.41 -22.67 1.18
N GLN A 18 -11.47 -23.98 0.93
CA GLN A 18 -11.24 -24.54 -0.41
C GLN A 18 -12.33 -24.18 -1.41
N LYS A 19 -13.56 -23.93 -0.97
CA LYS A 19 -14.70 -23.61 -1.84
C LYS A 19 -14.67 -22.18 -2.39
N GLU A 20 -13.95 -21.28 -1.73
CA GLU A 20 -13.87 -19.85 -2.07
C GLU A 20 -12.67 -19.49 -2.97
N CYS A 21 -11.91 -20.49 -3.45
CA CYS A 21 -10.73 -20.29 -4.29
C CYS A 21 -10.71 -21.27 -5.44
N ASN A 22 -11.77 -21.23 -6.24
CA ASN A 22 -11.93 -22.10 -7.40
C ASN A 22 -12.75 -21.41 -8.50
N CYS A 23 -12.33 -21.65 -9.72
CA CYS A 23 -13.11 -21.39 -10.92
C CYS A 23 -12.86 -22.54 -11.90
N ASP A 24 -13.87 -23.37 -12.14
CA ASP A 24 -13.74 -24.53 -13.03
C ASP A 24 -13.58 -24.12 -14.50
N GLU A 25 -14.09 -22.93 -14.88
CA GLU A 25 -13.94 -22.34 -16.22
C GLU A 25 -12.52 -21.81 -16.47
N LYS A 26 -11.78 -21.45 -15.39
CA LYS A 26 -10.43 -20.86 -15.45
C LYS A 26 -9.52 -21.47 -14.37
N PRO A 27 -9.11 -22.74 -14.51
CA PRO A 27 -8.32 -23.44 -13.51
C PRO A 27 -6.93 -22.82 -13.29
N GLU A 28 -6.39 -22.11 -14.28
CA GLU A 28 -5.12 -21.39 -14.22
C GLU A 28 -5.09 -20.28 -13.15
N LEU A 29 -6.25 -19.75 -12.75
CA LEU A 29 -6.33 -18.74 -11.70
C LEU A 29 -5.73 -19.21 -10.37
N LYS A 30 -5.72 -20.52 -10.09
CA LYS A 30 -5.08 -21.11 -8.90
C LYS A 30 -3.56 -20.92 -8.89
N THR A 31 -2.94 -20.79 -10.04
CA THR A 31 -1.50 -20.52 -10.15
C THR A 31 -1.18 -19.03 -10.05
N ILE A 32 -2.14 -18.18 -10.40
CA ILE A 32 -2.00 -16.71 -10.41
C ILE A 32 -2.36 -16.12 -9.04
N ILE A 33 -3.45 -16.64 -8.41
CA ILE A 33 -4.02 -16.07 -7.19
C ILE A 33 -3.77 -16.99 -6.01
N SER A 34 -2.88 -16.62 -5.12
CA SER A 34 -2.68 -17.33 -3.86
C SER A 34 -3.77 -16.99 -2.85
N CYS A 35 -4.54 -17.99 -2.44
CA CYS A 35 -5.55 -17.84 -1.39
C CYS A 35 -5.03 -18.17 0.02
N LYS A 36 -3.72 -18.34 0.17
CA LYS A 36 -3.11 -18.55 1.48
C LYS A 36 -3.33 -17.31 2.35
N PRO A 37 -3.94 -17.43 3.54
CA PRO A 37 -4.13 -16.28 4.41
C PRO A 37 -2.79 -15.79 4.98
N THR A 38 -2.67 -14.46 5.10
CA THR A 38 -1.65 -13.82 5.93
C THR A 38 -2.28 -13.52 7.28
N VAL A 39 -1.77 -14.12 8.34
CA VAL A 39 -2.24 -13.91 9.71
C VAL A 39 -1.35 -12.87 10.38
N PHE A 40 -1.96 -11.82 10.91
CA PHE A 40 -1.30 -10.77 11.67
C PHE A 40 -1.08 -11.16 13.13
N GLN A 41 -0.18 -10.47 13.82
CA GLN A 41 0.17 -10.75 15.22
C GLN A 41 -1.03 -10.66 16.19
N ASN A 42 -2.05 -9.87 15.87
CA ASN A 42 -3.28 -9.76 16.66
C ASN A 42 -4.37 -10.79 16.29
N GLY A 43 -4.04 -11.77 15.45
CA GLY A 43 -4.97 -12.80 14.98
C GLY A 43 -5.88 -12.37 13.82
N ALA A 44 -5.87 -11.10 13.41
CA ALA A 44 -6.54 -10.69 12.19
C ALA A 44 -5.85 -11.27 10.96
N MET A 45 -6.58 -11.40 9.86
CA MET A 45 -6.01 -11.96 8.63
C MET A 45 -6.44 -11.20 7.38
N LEU A 46 -5.58 -11.27 6.37
CA LEU A 46 -5.87 -10.91 4.99
C LEU A 46 -5.82 -12.17 4.14
N GLN A 47 -6.83 -12.35 3.30
CA GLN A 47 -6.94 -13.49 2.41
C GLN A 47 -7.50 -13.06 1.07
N ARG A 48 -6.87 -13.52 -0.01
CA ARG A 48 -7.49 -13.45 -1.34
C ARG A 48 -8.46 -14.60 -1.51
N GLN A 49 -9.59 -14.31 -2.14
CA GLN A 49 -10.62 -15.27 -2.52
C GLN A 49 -10.99 -14.99 -3.96
N PHE A 50 -11.32 -16.03 -4.74
CA PHE A 50 -11.83 -15.86 -6.08
C PHE A 50 -12.82 -16.97 -6.45
N ASP A 51 -13.75 -16.61 -7.32
CA ASP A 51 -14.63 -17.50 -8.07
C ASP A 51 -14.55 -17.14 -9.57
N CYS A 52 -15.44 -17.67 -10.40
CA CYS A 52 -15.46 -17.34 -11.84
C CYS A 52 -15.93 -15.90 -12.14
N ASN A 53 -16.46 -15.18 -11.17
CA ASN A 53 -17.05 -13.86 -11.35
C ASN A 53 -16.26 -12.74 -10.70
N SER A 54 -15.44 -13.04 -9.68
CA SER A 54 -14.73 -12.01 -8.92
C SER A 54 -13.48 -12.53 -8.22
N SER A 55 -12.51 -11.64 -8.00
CA SER A 55 -11.42 -11.82 -7.05
C SER A 55 -11.51 -10.75 -5.97
N LYS A 56 -11.32 -11.14 -4.71
CA LYS A 56 -11.49 -10.27 -3.54
C LYS A 56 -10.29 -10.38 -2.61
N LEU A 57 -9.91 -9.26 -1.99
CA LEU A 57 -9.06 -9.25 -0.80
C LEU A 57 -9.96 -9.03 0.41
N ILE A 58 -10.00 -10.00 1.31
CA ILE A 58 -10.85 -10.01 2.50
C ILE A 58 -9.99 -9.78 3.73
N PHE A 59 -10.38 -8.83 4.56
CA PHE A 59 -9.91 -8.68 5.93
C PHE A 59 -10.88 -9.39 6.87
N GLN A 60 -10.34 -10.11 7.85
CA GLN A 60 -11.13 -10.74 8.90
C GLN A 60 -10.45 -10.61 10.26
N ASN A 61 -11.24 -10.24 11.29
CA ASN A 61 -10.81 -10.27 12.68
C ASN A 61 -12.00 -10.66 13.58
N GLY A 62 -11.97 -11.88 14.11
CA GLY A 62 -13.12 -12.45 14.84
C GLY A 62 -14.37 -12.48 13.97
N LYS A 63 -15.42 -11.76 14.42
CA LYS A 63 -16.70 -11.64 13.69
C LYS A 63 -16.68 -10.55 12.59
N ILE A 64 -15.66 -9.70 12.57
CA ILE A 64 -15.55 -8.63 11.57
C ILE A 64 -15.02 -9.25 10.29
N LYS A 65 -15.76 -9.10 9.18
CA LYS A 65 -15.34 -9.47 7.82
C LYS A 65 -15.58 -8.27 6.90
N ARG A 66 -14.55 -7.84 6.15
CA ARG A 66 -14.62 -6.71 5.20
C ARG A 66 -13.98 -7.07 3.89
N THR A 67 -14.62 -6.73 2.79
CA THR A 67 -13.97 -6.73 1.48
C THR A 67 -13.16 -5.44 1.37
N ILE A 68 -11.85 -5.59 1.28
CA ILE A 68 -10.91 -4.48 1.14
C ILE A 68 -10.82 -4.04 -0.32
N PHE A 69 -10.84 -5.02 -1.23
CA PHE A 69 -10.70 -4.81 -2.66
C PHE A 69 -11.42 -5.92 -3.43
N GLN A 70 -11.94 -5.59 -4.62
CA GLN A 70 -12.58 -6.55 -5.50
C GLN A 70 -12.26 -6.21 -6.95
N LEU A 71 -12.02 -7.25 -7.74
CA LEU A 71 -11.99 -7.23 -9.21
C LEU A 71 -13.12 -8.08 -9.75
N ASP A 72 -13.73 -7.60 -10.83
CA ASP A 72 -14.80 -8.30 -11.54
C ASP A 72 -14.26 -9.32 -12.54
N LYS A 73 -15.15 -10.10 -13.17
CA LYS A 73 -14.86 -11.24 -14.04
C LYS A 73 -13.78 -10.96 -15.09
N ASP A 74 -13.84 -9.80 -15.75
CA ASP A 74 -12.96 -9.45 -16.86
C ASP A 74 -11.53 -9.09 -16.41
N LEU A 75 -11.35 -8.85 -15.11
CA LEU A 75 -10.07 -8.41 -14.52
C LEU A 75 -9.40 -9.47 -13.64
N LEU A 76 -9.97 -10.68 -13.54
CA LEU A 76 -9.47 -11.74 -12.64
C LEU A 76 -8.00 -12.07 -12.85
N GLU A 77 -7.57 -12.16 -14.10
CA GLU A 77 -6.18 -12.48 -14.47
C GLU A 77 -5.19 -11.39 -14.07
N LEU A 78 -5.71 -10.17 -13.81
CA LEU A 78 -4.92 -9.03 -13.38
C LEU A 78 -4.80 -8.90 -11.86
N THR A 79 -5.30 -9.87 -11.07
CA THR A 79 -5.36 -9.79 -9.60
C THR A 79 -4.00 -9.47 -8.95
N ASN A 80 -2.88 -9.96 -9.54
CA ASN A 80 -1.54 -9.65 -9.04
C ASN A 80 -0.93 -8.38 -9.64
N ARG A 81 -1.61 -7.74 -10.59
CA ARG A 81 -1.16 -6.51 -11.25
C ARG A 81 -2.00 -5.30 -10.86
N LEU A 82 -3.27 -5.52 -10.56
CA LEU A 82 -4.23 -4.50 -10.15
C LEU A 82 -4.61 -4.69 -8.68
N GLY A 83 -5.02 -3.60 -8.06
CA GLY A 83 -5.48 -3.58 -6.69
C GLY A 83 -4.35 -3.75 -5.69
N TYR A 84 -4.66 -4.34 -4.57
CA TYR A 84 -3.73 -4.48 -3.45
C TYR A 84 -2.73 -5.60 -3.72
N THR A 85 -1.52 -5.23 -4.13
CA THR A 85 -0.49 -6.16 -4.58
C THR A 85 0.36 -6.68 -3.42
N SER A 86 0.68 -5.81 -2.46
CA SER A 86 1.50 -6.16 -1.29
C SER A 86 1.00 -5.45 -0.04
N TRP A 87 1.40 -5.95 1.13
CA TRP A 87 1.09 -5.32 2.42
C TRP A 87 2.17 -5.54 3.45
N MET A 88 2.25 -4.59 4.40
CA MET A 88 3.14 -4.65 5.55
C MET A 88 2.36 -4.45 6.83
N GLU A 89 2.67 -5.30 7.83
CA GLU A 89 2.07 -5.21 9.16
C GLU A 89 2.89 -4.31 10.08
N PHE A 90 2.19 -3.44 10.84
CA PHE A 90 2.70 -2.65 11.95
C PHE A 90 1.93 -2.98 13.25
N LYS A 91 2.27 -2.30 14.36
CA LYS A 91 1.69 -2.58 15.68
C LYS A 91 0.15 -2.54 15.66
N ASN A 92 -0.44 -1.46 15.16
CA ASN A 92 -1.89 -1.20 15.19
C ASN A 92 -2.52 -1.08 13.79
N SER A 93 -1.73 -1.19 12.75
CA SER A 93 -2.14 -0.96 11.36
C SER A 93 -1.47 -1.93 10.41
N PHE A 94 -1.95 -1.94 9.19
CA PHE A 94 -1.24 -2.51 8.05
C PHE A 94 -1.32 -1.55 6.86
N LEU A 95 -0.22 -1.44 6.15
CA LEU A 95 -0.06 -0.61 4.97
C LEU A 95 -0.25 -1.50 3.75
N ILE A 96 -1.08 -1.09 2.82
CA ILE A 96 -1.29 -1.80 1.55
C ILE A 96 -0.83 -0.92 0.39
N GLU A 97 -0.08 -1.52 -0.51
CA GLU A 97 0.23 -0.99 -1.83
C GLU A 97 -0.93 -1.31 -2.78
N ASN A 98 -1.49 -0.29 -3.41
CA ASN A 98 -2.58 -0.41 -4.37
C ASN A 98 -2.13 0.11 -5.74
N ARG A 99 -2.25 -0.72 -6.77
CA ARG A 99 -2.08 -0.32 -8.17
C ARG A 99 -3.45 -0.18 -8.80
N LEU A 100 -3.81 1.03 -9.20
CA LEU A 100 -5.11 1.33 -9.78
C LEU A 100 -5.18 0.97 -11.26
N ILE A 101 -4.06 1.10 -11.96
CA ILE A 101 -3.96 0.87 -13.40
C ILE A 101 -2.90 -0.20 -13.67
N SER A 102 -3.18 -1.12 -14.61
CA SER A 102 -2.20 -2.10 -15.02
C SER A 102 -1.21 -1.48 -16.00
N GLY A 103 0.03 -1.42 -15.60
CA GLY A 103 1.10 -0.96 -16.49
C GLY A 103 2.45 -1.05 -15.82
N CYS A 104 3.51 -0.98 -16.61
CA CYS A 104 4.88 -1.03 -16.09
C CYS A 104 5.29 0.24 -15.35
N CYS A 105 4.51 1.32 -15.48
CA CYS A 105 4.99 2.66 -15.16
C CYS A 105 4.05 3.43 -14.22
N ASP A 106 2.95 2.83 -13.80
CA ASP A 106 1.98 3.49 -12.93
C ASP A 106 2.43 3.43 -11.47
N PRO A 107 2.55 4.57 -10.80
CA PRO A 107 2.98 4.60 -9.40
C PRO A 107 1.93 3.99 -8.49
N SER A 108 2.39 3.20 -7.52
CA SER A 108 1.52 2.59 -6.55
C SER A 108 1.03 3.62 -5.53
N GLU A 109 -0.27 3.59 -5.24
CA GLU A 109 -0.84 4.32 -4.11
C GLU A 109 -0.75 3.49 -2.82
N TYR A 110 -0.62 4.17 -1.71
CA TYR A 110 -0.52 3.55 -0.40
C TYR A 110 -1.72 3.90 0.47
N ILE A 111 -2.30 2.88 1.08
CA ILE A 111 -3.46 3.01 1.97
C ILE A 111 -3.14 2.34 3.30
N LEU A 112 -3.36 3.07 4.38
CA LEU A 112 -3.16 2.62 5.75
C LEU A 112 -4.49 2.16 6.35
N PHE A 113 -4.52 0.95 6.88
CA PHE A 113 -5.70 0.33 7.48
C PHE A 113 -5.51 0.05 8.96
N ASN A 114 -6.58 0.09 9.70
CA ASN A 114 -6.64 -0.32 11.10
C ASN A 114 -6.64 -1.85 11.20
N LYS A 115 -5.68 -2.42 11.94
CA LYS A 115 -5.52 -3.86 12.10
C LYS A 115 -6.61 -4.51 12.99
N SER A 116 -7.36 -3.73 13.77
CA SER A 116 -8.41 -4.28 14.63
C SER A 116 -9.74 -4.47 13.90
N ASN A 117 -10.06 -3.59 12.93
CA ASN A 117 -11.36 -3.60 12.28
C ASN A 117 -11.33 -3.54 10.75
N GLY A 118 -10.15 -3.38 10.12
CA GLY A 118 -9.99 -3.32 8.68
C GLY A 118 -10.49 -2.02 8.03
N GLU A 119 -10.71 -0.96 8.83
CA GLU A 119 -11.11 0.35 8.29
C GLU A 119 -9.92 1.15 7.77
N ILE A 120 -10.16 1.98 6.78
CA ILE A 120 -9.15 2.90 6.26
C ILE A 120 -8.85 3.96 7.33
N ILE A 121 -7.59 4.05 7.74
CA ILE A 121 -7.09 5.15 8.57
C ILE A 121 -6.78 6.35 7.66
N SER A 122 -6.04 6.12 6.57
CA SER A 122 -5.64 7.18 5.66
C SER A 122 -5.31 6.64 4.27
N LYS A 123 -5.68 7.39 3.23
CA LYS A 123 -5.15 7.26 1.87
C LYS A 123 -3.95 8.19 1.77
N LEU A 124 -2.77 7.62 1.60
CA LEU A 124 -1.51 8.35 1.70
C LEU A 124 -1.06 8.95 0.36
N GLY A 125 -1.48 8.36 -0.76
CA GLY A 125 -1.01 8.72 -2.10
C GLY A 125 0.22 7.92 -2.53
N THR A 126 0.97 8.45 -3.50
CA THR A 126 2.12 7.78 -4.12
C THR A 126 3.35 7.85 -3.23
N SER A 127 4.05 6.73 -3.04
CA SER A 127 5.27 6.71 -2.23
C SER A 127 6.44 7.38 -2.94
N LEU A 128 7.11 8.27 -2.22
CA LEU A 128 8.40 8.86 -2.60
C LEU A 128 9.56 8.21 -1.85
N TYR A 129 9.30 7.76 -0.64
CA TYR A 129 10.27 7.05 0.19
C TYR A 129 9.55 6.26 1.28
N GLN A 130 10.05 5.07 1.57
CA GLN A 130 9.59 4.23 2.65
C GLN A 130 10.78 3.58 3.33
N THR A 131 10.77 3.61 4.66
CA THR A 131 11.77 2.88 5.45
C THR A 131 11.55 1.38 5.33
N GLU A 132 12.61 0.60 5.48
CA GLU A 132 12.52 -0.85 5.57
C GLU A 132 11.63 -1.28 6.76
N LYS A 133 10.98 -2.44 6.62
CA LYS A 133 10.09 -2.99 7.66
C LYS A 133 10.77 -3.20 9.02
N GLN A 134 12.07 -3.44 9.01
CA GLN A 134 12.88 -3.70 10.22
C GLN A 134 13.36 -2.44 10.93
N ASN A 135 13.03 -1.25 10.39
CA ASN A 135 13.41 0.00 11.03
C ASN A 135 12.64 0.18 12.35
N ASP A 136 13.32 0.53 13.41
CA ASP A 136 12.72 0.79 14.73
C ASP A 136 11.72 1.95 14.71
N LYS A 137 11.87 2.84 13.75
CA LYS A 137 11.02 4.04 13.55
C LYS A 137 10.53 4.11 12.11
N PRO A 138 9.63 3.19 11.70
CA PRO A 138 9.18 3.13 10.32
C PRO A 138 8.30 4.33 9.97
N PHE A 139 8.59 4.93 8.81
CA PHE A 139 7.80 6.00 8.23
C PHE A 139 7.73 5.87 6.72
N ILE A 140 6.74 6.55 6.15
CA ILE A 140 6.58 6.71 4.71
C ILE A 140 6.41 8.19 4.37
N LEU A 141 7.08 8.64 3.33
CA LEU A 141 6.84 9.94 2.69
C LEU A 141 6.08 9.69 1.39
N THR A 142 4.92 10.32 1.24
CA THR A 142 4.08 10.15 0.06
C THR A 142 3.70 11.50 -0.55
N LEU A 143 3.44 11.48 -1.85
CA LEU A 143 2.83 12.58 -2.58
C LEU A 143 1.31 12.35 -2.59
N LYS A 144 0.57 13.17 -1.85
CA LYS A 144 -0.90 13.09 -1.79
C LYS A 144 -1.56 13.82 -2.96
N THR A 145 -0.99 14.96 -3.32
CA THR A 145 -1.34 15.76 -4.51
C THR A 145 -0.07 16.41 -5.03
N SER A 146 -0.10 17.05 -6.20
CA SER A 146 1.06 17.72 -6.79
C SER A 146 1.74 18.80 -5.91
N ASN A 147 1.10 19.22 -4.82
CA ASN A 147 1.65 20.20 -3.90
C ASN A 147 1.55 19.82 -2.42
N ILE A 148 1.18 18.57 -2.11
CA ILE A 148 1.04 18.09 -0.72
C ILE A 148 1.82 16.82 -0.52
N LEU A 149 2.79 16.86 0.38
CA LEU A 149 3.49 15.68 0.89
C LEU A 149 2.93 15.28 2.25
N LEU A 150 2.85 13.99 2.50
CA LEU A 150 2.53 13.42 3.81
C LEU A 150 3.74 12.65 4.33
N LEU A 151 4.26 13.03 5.49
CA LEU A 151 5.19 12.23 6.27
C LEU A 151 4.41 11.49 7.36
N THR A 152 4.27 10.18 7.20
CA THR A 152 3.45 9.34 8.08
C THR A 152 4.32 8.43 8.94
N ASN A 153 4.18 8.54 10.26
CA ASN A 153 4.75 7.59 11.22
C ASN A 153 3.88 6.33 11.24
N LEU A 154 4.45 5.19 10.86
CA LEU A 154 3.73 3.92 10.71
C LEU A 154 3.49 3.16 12.03
N ILE A 155 4.07 3.62 13.16
CA ILE A 155 3.77 3.11 14.50
C ILE A 155 2.55 3.81 15.09
N THR A 156 2.55 5.16 15.02
CA THR A 156 1.49 5.98 15.63
C THR A 156 0.34 6.29 14.69
N ASN A 157 0.51 6.01 13.39
CA ASN A 157 -0.43 6.31 12.30
C ASN A 157 -0.71 7.82 12.13
N LYS A 158 0.15 8.68 12.68
CA LYS A 158 0.03 10.13 12.55
C LYS A 158 0.75 10.61 11.30
N SER A 159 0.08 11.46 10.53
CA SER A 159 0.64 12.11 9.35
C SER A 159 0.86 13.58 9.58
N SER A 160 1.99 14.09 9.10
CA SER A 160 2.30 15.51 9.05
C SER A 160 2.28 15.97 7.60
N VAL A 161 1.69 17.14 7.37
CA VAL A 161 1.52 17.73 6.03
C VAL A 161 2.66 18.69 5.75
N VAL A 162 3.25 18.57 4.56
CA VAL A 162 4.23 19.53 4.04
C VAL A 162 3.72 20.06 2.72
N TYR A 163 3.63 21.37 2.61
CA TYR A 163 3.16 22.03 1.39
C TYR A 163 4.33 22.40 0.49
N LEU A 164 4.21 22.06 -0.77
CA LEU A 164 5.08 22.54 -1.85
C LEU A 164 4.46 23.77 -2.54
N PRO A 165 5.23 24.57 -3.27
CA PRO A 165 4.68 25.65 -4.05
C PRO A 165 3.63 25.14 -5.04
N LYS A 166 2.43 25.76 -4.99
CA LYS A 166 1.27 25.34 -5.81
C LYS A 166 1.60 25.45 -7.30
N GLY A 167 1.29 24.41 -8.06
CA GLY A 167 1.46 24.35 -9.51
C GLY A 167 2.93 24.21 -9.98
N LEU A 168 3.91 24.23 -9.08
CA LEU A 168 5.32 24.13 -9.45
C LEU A 168 5.64 22.75 -10.06
N LEU A 169 5.22 21.68 -9.40
CA LEU A 169 5.46 20.31 -9.88
C LEU A 169 4.63 20.00 -11.14
N ASP A 170 3.41 20.50 -11.24
CA ASP A 170 2.59 20.33 -12.45
C ASP A 170 3.26 20.97 -13.67
N LYS A 171 3.70 22.24 -13.56
CA LYS A 171 4.45 22.90 -14.62
C LYS A 171 5.77 22.20 -14.95
N SER A 172 6.47 21.69 -13.94
CA SER A 172 7.69 20.95 -14.12
C SER A 172 7.45 19.65 -14.86
N LEU A 173 6.36 18.94 -14.58
CA LEU A 173 5.96 17.73 -15.28
C LEU A 173 5.63 18.03 -16.75
N GLU A 174 4.78 19.03 -17.01
CA GLU A 174 4.39 19.46 -18.36
C GLU A 174 5.60 19.80 -19.26
N THR A 175 6.65 20.35 -18.65
CA THR A 175 7.88 20.72 -19.37
C THR A 175 8.94 19.63 -19.40
N SER A 176 8.71 18.52 -18.71
CA SER A 176 9.62 17.36 -18.65
C SER A 176 9.26 16.32 -19.71
N LYS A 177 10.04 15.25 -19.74
CA LYS A 177 9.71 14.00 -20.46
C LYS A 177 9.19 12.90 -19.53
N TYR A 178 8.95 13.22 -18.27
CA TYR A 178 8.44 12.26 -17.31
C TYR A 178 6.93 12.11 -17.44
N LEU A 179 6.43 10.93 -17.12
CA LEU A 179 4.99 10.63 -17.14
C LEU A 179 4.31 10.98 -15.82
N PHE A 180 5.04 10.93 -14.70
CA PHE A 180 4.50 11.11 -13.37
C PHE A 180 5.36 12.04 -12.53
N ILE A 181 4.71 12.75 -11.60
CA ILE A 181 5.34 13.79 -10.76
C ILE A 181 6.44 13.21 -9.84
N GLU A 182 6.27 11.99 -9.35
CA GLU A 182 7.24 11.34 -8.48
C GLU A 182 8.61 11.16 -9.13
N TYR A 183 8.70 11.12 -10.45
CA TYR A 183 9.98 11.08 -11.16
C TYR A 183 10.75 12.40 -11.11
N LEU A 184 10.13 13.48 -10.63
CA LEU A 184 10.82 14.73 -10.32
C LEU A 184 11.60 14.64 -9.00
N PHE A 185 11.33 13.64 -8.16
CA PHE A 185 12.01 13.41 -6.89
C PHE A 185 13.19 12.45 -7.09
N GLU A 186 14.29 12.74 -6.41
CA GLU A 186 15.43 11.84 -6.31
C GLU A 186 15.28 10.92 -5.10
N GLU A 187 16.12 9.89 -5.03
CA GLU A 187 16.12 8.96 -3.91
C GLU A 187 16.33 9.68 -2.56
N GLY A 188 15.44 9.40 -1.60
CA GLY A 188 15.53 9.94 -0.27
C GLY A 188 16.68 9.33 0.54
N ARG A 189 17.29 10.11 1.44
CA ARG A 189 18.42 9.66 2.26
C ARG A 189 18.19 9.97 3.73
N LEU A 190 18.40 8.96 4.57
CA LEU A 190 18.39 9.09 6.02
C LEU A 190 19.82 9.35 6.50
N ILE A 191 20.06 10.49 7.15
CA ILE A 191 21.36 10.86 7.72
C ILE A 191 21.14 11.15 9.22
N LYS A 192 21.59 10.23 10.08
CA LYS A 192 21.30 10.27 11.54
C LYS A 192 19.80 10.29 11.79
N ASN A 193 19.27 11.39 12.33
CA ASN A 193 17.85 11.58 12.66
C ASN A 193 17.14 12.55 11.70
N ASP A 194 17.78 12.91 10.60
CA ASP A 194 17.22 13.77 9.59
C ASP A 194 17.01 12.99 8.28
N PHE A 195 15.87 13.18 7.66
CA PHE A 195 15.58 12.64 6.35
C PHE A 195 15.64 13.75 5.30
N TYR A 196 16.29 13.47 4.19
CA TYR A 196 16.49 14.40 3.07
C TYR A 196 15.92 13.79 1.81
N ILE A 197 15.17 14.59 1.05
CA ILE A 197 14.75 14.26 -0.30
C ILE A 197 14.92 15.48 -1.19
N LYS A 198 15.36 15.27 -2.41
CA LYS A 198 15.57 16.32 -3.40
C LYS A 198 14.52 16.19 -4.49
N TYR A 199 14.00 17.31 -4.98
CA TYR A 199 13.18 17.34 -6.17
C TYR A 199 13.67 18.37 -7.18
N ASN A 200 13.52 18.03 -8.45
CA ASN A 200 13.91 18.87 -9.58
C ASN A 200 12.67 19.60 -10.10
N HIS A 201 12.81 20.89 -10.41
CA HIS A 201 11.70 21.70 -10.87
C HIS A 201 12.15 22.81 -11.82
N ARG A 202 11.21 23.26 -12.66
CA ARG A 202 11.31 24.49 -13.46
C ARG A 202 9.91 25.00 -13.76
N GLU A 203 9.79 26.30 -14.07
CA GLU A 203 8.50 26.93 -14.35
C GLU A 203 8.19 26.96 -15.84
N ASN A 204 9.22 27.09 -16.69
CA ASN A 204 9.06 27.15 -18.15
C ASN A 204 10.05 26.22 -18.83
N ILE A 205 9.76 25.80 -20.07
CA ILE A 205 10.61 24.91 -20.85
C ILE A 205 12.00 25.50 -21.17
N LYS A 206 12.08 26.84 -21.22
CA LYS A 206 13.34 27.57 -21.47
C LYS A 206 14.19 27.75 -20.20
N ASP A 207 13.63 27.52 -19.03
CA ASP A 207 14.34 27.67 -17.77
C ASP A 207 15.27 26.49 -17.53
N ASN A 208 16.39 26.73 -16.89
CA ASN A 208 17.22 25.68 -16.37
C ASN A 208 16.52 24.94 -15.23
N TRP A 209 16.72 23.63 -15.15
CA TRP A 209 16.26 22.84 -14.02
C TRP A 209 16.92 23.33 -12.72
N LYS A 210 16.11 23.55 -11.70
CA LYS A 210 16.54 23.86 -10.34
C LYS A 210 16.28 22.63 -9.47
N ALA A 211 17.05 22.49 -8.41
CA ALA A 211 16.90 21.44 -7.44
C ALA A 211 16.65 22.04 -6.04
N THR A 212 15.63 21.54 -5.36
CA THR A 212 15.32 21.91 -3.97
C THR A 212 15.44 20.67 -3.11
N VAL A 213 16.17 20.82 -1.98
CA VAL A 213 16.30 19.76 -0.98
C VAL A 213 15.34 20.06 0.17
N LEU A 214 14.46 19.11 0.45
CA LEU A 214 13.63 19.12 1.66
C LEU A 214 14.35 18.36 2.76
N LYS A 215 14.38 18.96 3.94
CA LYS A 215 14.94 18.37 5.16
C LYS A 215 13.83 18.17 6.18
N PHE A 216 13.68 16.95 6.67
CA PHE A 216 12.75 16.59 7.72
C PHE A 216 13.54 16.18 8.98
N LYS A 217 13.41 16.96 10.05
CA LYS A 217 13.92 16.56 11.37
C LYS A 217 12.94 15.58 11.99
N LEU A 218 13.22 14.28 11.88
CA LEU A 218 12.27 13.20 12.19
C LEU A 218 11.74 13.28 13.63
N SER A 219 12.55 13.72 14.59
CA SER A 219 12.10 13.92 15.98
C SER A 219 10.95 14.94 16.13
N ALA A 220 10.84 15.92 15.23
CA ALA A 220 9.71 16.87 15.23
C ALA A 220 8.39 16.22 14.78
N TYR A 221 8.46 15.06 14.14
CA TYR A 221 7.32 14.29 13.65
C TYR A 221 7.03 13.04 14.49
N GLY A 222 7.71 12.91 15.65
CA GLY A 222 7.56 11.77 16.54
C GLY A 222 8.14 10.46 15.96
N ILE A 223 9.11 10.58 15.06
CA ILE A 223 9.79 9.49 14.37
C ILE A 223 11.21 9.38 14.93
#